data_b3f66120dd41ef51360f2fadf92b3b41
#
_entry.id   b3f66120dd41ef51360f2fadf92b3b41
#
_cell.length_a   1.000
_cell.length_b   1.000
_cell.length_c   1.000
_cell.angle_alpha   90.00
_cell.angle_beta   90.00
_cell.angle_gamma   90.00
#
_symmetry.space_group_name_H-M   'P 1'
#
loop_
_entity.id
_entity.type
_entity.pdbx_description
1 polymer ?
#
loop_
_entity_poly.entity_id
_entity_poly.type
_entity_poly.pdbx_seq_one_letter_code
_entity_poly.pdbx_strand_id
1 'polypeptide(L)'
;MYIKHFTMHKSSINIDILLDPDKVPESIHWNASDSSAEMAQKAKAMCLAFWDPADKTAMRIDLWTKDMMVDEMGEFFYQMIFTMSDTFARATKNAALAAEMKSFSEGFIKKFRAAQITENGV
;
A
#
# COMPACT_ATOMS: atom_id res chain seq x y z
N MET A 1 40.71 26.99 0.89
CA MET A 1 40.18 25.65 1.13
C MET A 1 38.77 25.55 0.60
N TYR A 2 38.48 24.53 -0.16
CA TYR A 2 37.17 24.34 -0.75
C TYR A 2 36.28 23.58 0.22
N ILE A 3 35.15 24.17 0.59
CA ILE A 3 34.17 23.51 1.47
C ILE A 3 33.01 23.05 0.61
N LYS A 4 32.79 21.76 0.59
CA LYS A 4 31.69 21.17 -0.16
C LYS A 4 30.45 21.18 0.74
N HIS A 5 29.43 21.93 0.32
CA HIS A 5 28.16 21.98 1.02
C HIS A 5 27.23 20.93 0.46
N PHE A 6 26.75 20.03 1.34
CA PHE A 6 25.72 19.08 0.97
C PHE A 6 24.37 19.65 1.44
N THR A 7 23.50 19.89 0.48
CA THR A 7 22.14 20.28 0.79
C THR A 7 21.28 19.03 0.76
N MET A 8 20.75 18.65 1.95
CA MET A 8 19.81 17.55 2.00
C MET A 8 18.44 18.08 1.62
N HIS A 9 17.74 17.32 0.83
CA HIS A 9 16.37 17.63 0.45
C HIS A 9 15.41 16.75 1.24
N LYS A 10 14.47 17.38 1.93
CA LYS A 10 13.49 16.66 2.74
C LYS A 10 12.21 16.44 1.94
N SER A 11 11.80 15.19 1.82
CA SER A 11 10.49 14.83 1.29
C SER A 11 9.57 14.42 2.42
N SER A 12 8.29 14.75 2.29
CA SER A 12 7.32 14.46 3.34
C SER A 12 6.11 13.75 2.75
N ILE A 13 5.59 12.78 3.49
CA ILE A 13 4.32 12.12 3.18
C ILE A 13 3.40 12.43 4.36
N ASN A 14 2.23 12.98 4.07
CA ASN A 14 1.24 13.32 5.09
C ASN A 14 -0.01 12.49 4.87
N ILE A 15 -0.52 11.90 5.94
CA ILE A 15 -1.73 11.08 5.90
C ILE A 15 -2.64 11.58 7.00
N ASP A 16 -3.84 12.03 6.63
CA ASP A 16 -4.85 12.50 7.57
C ASP A 16 -6.02 11.54 7.55
N ILE A 17 -6.39 11.05 8.72
CA ILE A 17 -7.46 10.09 8.88
C ILE A 17 -8.52 10.70 9.77
N LEU A 18 -9.73 10.91 9.25
CA LEU A 18 -10.85 11.38 10.03
C LEU A 18 -11.60 10.17 10.56
N LEU A 19 -11.78 10.16 11.87
CA LEU A 19 -12.49 9.07 12.55
C LEU A 19 -13.88 9.54 12.96
N ASP A 20 -14.86 8.63 12.95
CA ASP A 20 -16.18 8.91 13.47
C ASP A 20 -16.17 8.84 15.01
N PRO A 21 -17.31 9.08 15.67
CA PRO A 21 -17.35 9.00 17.15
C PRO A 21 -16.95 7.64 17.71
N ASP A 22 -17.10 6.57 16.95
CA ASP A 22 -16.70 5.22 17.35
C ASP A 22 -15.26 4.89 16.95
N LYS A 23 -14.51 5.90 16.48
CA LYS A 23 -13.12 5.76 16.04
C LYS A 23 -12.94 4.86 14.81
N VAL A 24 -13.97 4.79 13.98
CA VAL A 24 -13.91 4.09 12.70
C VAL A 24 -13.53 5.10 11.62
N PRO A 25 -12.59 4.77 10.72
CA PRO A 25 -12.17 5.72 9.67
C PRO A 25 -13.31 6.08 8.73
N GLU A 26 -13.57 7.38 8.59
CA GLU A 26 -14.54 7.91 7.64
C GLU A 26 -13.89 8.36 6.35
N SER A 27 -12.70 8.95 6.44
CA SER A 27 -11.99 9.41 5.26
C SER A 27 -10.50 9.35 5.49
N ILE A 28 -9.77 9.10 4.40
CA ILE A 28 -8.31 9.10 4.38
C ILE A 28 -7.91 10.08 3.28
N HIS A 29 -7.09 11.07 3.63
CA HIS A 29 -6.53 12.01 2.67
C HIS A 29 -5.02 11.99 2.83
N TRP A 30 -4.29 12.01 1.71
CA TRP A 30 -2.84 11.97 1.75
C TRP A 30 -2.24 12.84 0.67
N ASN A 31 -1.02 13.27 0.91
CA ASN A 31 -0.21 13.95 -0.10
C ASN A 31 1.25 13.64 0.14
N ALA A 32 2.04 13.84 -0.91
CA ALA A 32 3.48 13.61 -0.83
C ALA A 32 4.18 14.72 -1.61
N SER A 33 5.16 15.37 -0.98
CA SER A 33 5.96 16.37 -1.65
C SER A 33 6.81 15.71 -2.72
N ASP A 34 7.22 16.49 -3.74
CA ASP A 34 8.07 16.02 -4.83
C ASP A 34 7.47 14.84 -5.62
N SER A 35 6.15 14.82 -5.73
CA SER A 35 5.44 13.78 -6.47
C SER A 35 4.24 14.39 -7.18
N SER A 36 3.56 13.57 -7.98
CA SER A 36 2.30 13.97 -8.61
C SER A 36 1.18 14.15 -7.59
N ALA A 37 1.36 13.68 -6.35
CA ALA A 37 0.39 13.78 -5.27
C ALA A 37 0.74 14.92 -4.30
N GLU A 38 1.19 16.08 -4.81
CA GLU A 38 1.43 17.25 -3.96
C GLU A 38 0.14 17.77 -3.34
N MET A 39 -0.97 17.69 -4.09
CA MET A 39 -2.27 18.05 -3.58
C MET A 39 -2.92 16.84 -2.93
N ALA A 40 -3.80 17.09 -1.95
CA ALA A 40 -4.43 16.02 -1.20
C ALA A 40 -5.21 15.07 -2.11
N GLN A 41 -4.96 13.78 -1.94
CA GLN A 41 -5.64 12.70 -2.64
C GLN A 41 -6.51 11.95 -1.65
N LYS A 42 -7.64 11.45 -2.12
CA LYS A 42 -8.55 10.67 -1.29
C LYS A 42 -8.28 9.18 -1.47
N ALA A 43 -8.30 8.43 -0.38
CA ALA A 43 -8.13 6.98 -0.41
C ALA A 43 -9.22 6.32 0.44
N LYS A 44 -9.60 5.09 0.07
CA LYS A 44 -10.54 4.29 0.85
C LYS A 44 -9.84 3.29 1.75
N ALA A 45 -8.59 2.97 1.44
CA ALA A 45 -7.79 2.03 2.23
C ALA A 45 -6.33 2.40 2.12
N MET A 46 -5.56 1.98 3.10
CA MET A 46 -4.11 2.17 3.08
C MET A 46 -3.43 1.05 3.83
N CYS A 47 -2.25 0.67 3.36
CA CYS A 47 -1.37 -0.26 4.04
C CYS A 47 0.01 0.39 4.09
N LEU A 48 0.49 0.64 5.30
CA LEU A 48 1.76 1.29 5.53
C LEU A 48 2.65 0.35 6.32
N ALA A 49 3.88 0.17 5.88
CA ALA A 49 4.81 -0.73 6.53
C ALA A 49 6.18 -0.08 6.67
N PHE A 50 6.80 -0.28 7.83
CA PHE A 50 8.15 0.19 8.12
C PHE A 50 8.97 -0.97 8.66
N TRP A 51 10.24 -1.02 8.29
CA TRP A 51 11.16 -2.00 8.85
C TRP A 51 11.84 -1.41 10.07
N ASP A 52 11.63 -2.02 11.22
CA ASP A 52 12.31 -1.62 12.45
C ASP A 52 13.67 -2.31 12.51
N PRO A 53 14.78 -1.56 12.43
CA PRO A 53 16.11 -2.18 12.39
C PRO A 53 16.54 -2.77 13.73
N ALA A 54 15.98 -2.29 14.85
CA ALA A 54 16.33 -2.78 16.17
C ALA A 54 15.69 -4.14 16.45
N ASP A 55 14.37 -4.22 16.26
CA ASP A 55 13.62 -5.46 16.50
C ASP A 55 13.57 -6.39 15.30
N LYS A 56 14.02 -5.91 14.14
CA LYS A 56 14.00 -6.67 12.89
C LYS A 56 12.61 -7.20 12.57
N THR A 57 11.63 -6.30 12.67
CA THR A 57 10.22 -6.61 12.41
C THR A 57 9.62 -5.56 11.51
N ALA A 58 8.56 -5.95 10.80
CA ALA A 58 7.76 -5.02 10.03
C ALA A 58 6.67 -4.43 10.92
N MET A 59 6.65 -3.10 11.02
CA MET A 59 5.62 -2.36 11.74
C MET A 59 4.59 -1.92 10.70
N ARG A 60 3.32 -2.19 10.95
CA ARG A 60 2.28 -1.94 9.95
C ARG A 60 1.13 -1.14 10.52
N ILE A 61 0.56 -0.29 9.67
CA ILE A 61 -0.71 0.38 9.93
C ILE A 61 -1.59 0.08 8.71
N ASP A 62 -2.67 -0.65 8.91
CA ASP A 62 -3.60 -1.00 7.86
C ASP A 62 -4.97 -0.46 8.23
N LEU A 63 -5.53 0.41 7.39
CA LEU A 63 -6.81 1.08 7.67
C LEU A 63 -7.67 1.08 6.41
N TRP A 64 -8.98 1.07 6.62
CA TRP A 64 -9.93 1.25 5.53
C TRP A 64 -11.15 2.02 6.02
N THR A 65 -11.79 2.75 5.11
CA THR A 65 -12.96 3.55 5.42
C THR A 65 -14.23 2.68 5.39
N LYS A 66 -15.30 3.20 5.98
CA LYS A 66 -16.59 2.50 6.05
C LYS A 66 -17.15 2.12 4.68
N ASP A 67 -16.85 2.91 3.66
CA ASP A 67 -17.38 2.68 2.32
C ASP A 67 -16.50 1.79 1.45
N MET A 68 -15.41 1.26 2.01
CA MET A 68 -14.58 0.29 1.30
C MET A 68 -15.30 -1.04 1.18
N MET A 69 -15.54 -1.48 -0.04
CA MET A 69 -16.25 -2.72 -0.29
C MET A 69 -15.32 -3.92 -0.29
N VAL A 70 -15.87 -5.11 -0.03
CA VAL A 70 -15.08 -6.34 0.00
C VAL A 70 -14.43 -6.64 -1.34
N ASP A 71 -15.15 -6.43 -2.43
CA ASP A 71 -14.60 -6.63 -3.76
C ASP A 71 -13.45 -5.67 -4.06
N GLU A 72 -13.57 -4.42 -3.60
CA GLU A 72 -12.48 -3.45 -3.73
C GLU A 72 -11.26 -3.88 -2.91
N MET A 73 -11.48 -4.43 -1.72
CA MET A 73 -10.39 -4.89 -0.85
C MET A 73 -9.60 -6.03 -1.50
N GLY A 74 -10.29 -6.97 -2.14
CA GLY A 74 -9.63 -8.05 -2.86
C GLY A 74 -8.78 -7.54 -4.01
N GLU A 75 -9.32 -6.58 -4.81
CA GLU A 75 -8.57 -5.98 -5.90
C GLU A 75 -7.37 -5.18 -5.38
N PHE A 76 -7.53 -4.48 -4.26
CA PHE A 76 -6.47 -3.72 -3.65
C PHE A 76 -5.30 -4.63 -3.23
N PHE A 77 -5.61 -5.75 -2.56
CA PHE A 77 -4.57 -6.70 -2.15
C PHE A 77 -3.88 -7.34 -3.36
N TYR A 78 -4.65 -7.69 -4.39
CA TYR A 78 -4.05 -8.22 -5.61
C TYR A 78 -3.03 -7.24 -6.20
N GLN A 79 -3.44 -5.98 -6.37
CA GLN A 79 -2.56 -4.97 -6.97
C GLN A 79 -1.35 -4.68 -6.10
N MET A 80 -1.51 -4.69 -4.78
CA MET A 80 -0.38 -4.51 -3.88
C MET A 80 0.65 -5.62 -4.03
N ILE A 81 0.20 -6.87 -3.98
CA ILE A 81 1.12 -8.01 -4.09
C ILE A 81 1.79 -8.02 -5.47
N PHE A 82 1.01 -7.76 -6.50
CA PHE A 82 1.51 -7.74 -7.88
C PHE A 82 2.62 -6.70 -8.04
N THR A 83 2.38 -5.47 -7.59
CA THR A 83 3.36 -4.39 -7.74
C THR A 83 4.52 -4.50 -6.75
N MET A 84 4.27 -5.08 -5.56
CA MET A 84 5.33 -5.35 -4.59
C MET A 84 6.37 -6.31 -5.16
N SER A 85 5.97 -7.20 -6.07
CA SER A 85 6.92 -8.11 -6.73
C SER A 85 7.97 -7.33 -7.52
N ASP A 86 7.58 -6.23 -8.16
CA ASP A 86 8.51 -5.39 -8.90
C ASP A 86 9.48 -4.67 -7.95
N THR A 87 8.96 -4.20 -6.82
CA THR A 87 9.79 -3.57 -5.79
C THR A 87 10.81 -4.58 -5.24
N PHE A 88 10.36 -5.80 -4.96
CA PHE A 88 11.23 -6.85 -4.46
C PHE A 88 12.34 -7.19 -5.46
N ALA A 89 11.98 -7.30 -6.74
CA ALA A 89 12.96 -7.58 -7.78
C ALA A 89 14.04 -6.49 -7.87
N ARG A 90 13.62 -5.22 -7.79
CA ARG A 90 14.58 -4.10 -7.83
C ARG A 90 15.50 -4.09 -6.60
N ALA A 91 14.94 -4.39 -5.43
CA ALA A 91 15.69 -4.32 -4.17
C ALA A 91 16.66 -5.49 -4.01
N THR A 92 16.30 -6.68 -4.44
CA THR A 92 17.05 -7.90 -4.17
C THR A 92 17.76 -8.46 -5.40
N LYS A 93 17.39 -8.01 -6.59
CA LYS A 93 17.85 -8.58 -7.88
C LYS A 93 17.44 -10.05 -8.04
N ASN A 94 16.45 -10.52 -7.28
CA ASN A 94 15.97 -11.90 -7.34
C ASN A 94 14.69 -11.96 -8.16
N ALA A 95 14.85 -12.02 -9.48
CA ALA A 95 13.73 -12.05 -10.40
C ALA A 95 12.89 -13.33 -10.27
N ALA A 96 13.50 -14.44 -9.91
CA ALA A 96 12.79 -15.70 -9.78
C ALA A 96 11.77 -15.67 -8.65
N LEU A 97 12.14 -15.18 -7.46
CA LEU A 97 11.21 -15.05 -6.36
C LEU A 97 10.15 -13.99 -6.62
N ALA A 98 10.53 -12.91 -7.29
CA ALA A 98 9.56 -11.88 -7.68
C ALA A 98 8.49 -12.47 -8.61
N ALA A 99 8.89 -13.34 -9.53
CA ALA A 99 7.95 -14.02 -10.43
C ALA A 99 6.99 -14.92 -9.65
N GLU A 100 7.45 -15.56 -8.59
CA GLU A 100 6.60 -16.37 -7.72
C GLU A 100 5.56 -15.51 -6.99
N MET A 101 5.96 -14.35 -6.49
CA MET A 101 5.01 -13.40 -5.88
C MET A 101 3.94 -12.97 -6.88
N LYS A 102 4.35 -12.65 -8.10
CA LYS A 102 3.44 -12.22 -9.16
C LYS A 102 2.47 -13.33 -9.51
N SER A 103 2.97 -14.55 -9.66
CA SER A 103 2.15 -15.73 -9.95
C SER A 103 1.14 -15.98 -8.82
N PHE A 104 1.56 -15.84 -7.56
CA PHE A 104 0.65 -15.96 -6.42
C PHE A 104 -0.46 -14.94 -6.50
N SER A 105 -0.15 -13.69 -6.82
CA SER A 105 -1.16 -12.64 -6.89
C SER A 105 -2.21 -12.92 -7.97
N GLU A 106 -1.78 -13.46 -9.10
CA GLU A 106 -2.68 -13.81 -10.20
C GLU A 106 -3.62 -14.95 -9.83
N GLY A 107 -3.11 -15.97 -9.14
CA GLY A 107 -3.94 -17.06 -8.63
C GLY A 107 -4.90 -16.59 -7.55
N PHE A 108 -4.42 -15.72 -6.67
CA PHE A 108 -5.22 -15.13 -5.60
C PHE A 108 -6.43 -14.38 -6.16
N ILE A 109 -6.23 -13.51 -7.15
CA ILE A 109 -7.34 -12.70 -7.65
C ILE A 109 -8.36 -13.54 -8.41
N LYS A 110 -7.92 -14.57 -9.12
CA LYS A 110 -8.85 -15.47 -9.80
C LYS A 110 -9.75 -16.18 -8.80
N LYS A 111 -9.18 -16.70 -7.74
CA LYS A 111 -9.93 -17.39 -6.68
C LYS A 111 -10.88 -16.44 -5.95
N PHE A 112 -10.40 -15.23 -5.68
CA PHE A 112 -11.19 -14.22 -5.00
C PHE A 112 -12.41 -13.84 -5.83
N ARG A 113 -12.22 -13.55 -7.12
CA ARG A 113 -13.32 -13.18 -8.01
C ARG A 113 -14.34 -14.30 -8.16
N ALA A 114 -13.88 -15.55 -8.25
CA ALA A 114 -14.76 -16.69 -8.31
C ALA A 114 -15.59 -16.83 -7.03
N ALA A 115 -14.97 -16.62 -5.87
CA ALA A 115 -15.68 -16.67 -4.58
C ALA A 115 -16.72 -15.56 -4.47
N GLN A 116 -16.41 -14.37 -4.97
CA GLN A 116 -17.35 -13.24 -4.95
C GLN A 116 -18.59 -13.52 -5.81
N ILE A 117 -18.42 -14.15 -6.94
CA ILE A 117 -19.55 -14.53 -7.79
C ILE A 117 -20.45 -15.51 -7.04
N THR A 118 -19.87 -16.51 -6.39
CA THR A 118 -20.62 -17.52 -5.62
C THR A 118 -21.37 -16.88 -4.46
N GLU A 119 -20.72 -15.99 -3.69
CA GLU A 119 -21.31 -15.32 -2.53
C GLU A 119 -22.46 -14.40 -2.94
N ASN A 120 -22.38 -13.81 -4.12
CA ASN A 120 -23.40 -12.89 -4.59
C ASN A 120 -24.59 -13.63 -5.23
N GLY A 121 -24.62 -14.95 -5.17
CA GLY A 121 -25.72 -15.74 -5.66
C GLY A 121 -25.87 -15.78 -7.16
N VAL A 122 -24.77 -15.55 -7.84
CA VAL A 122 -24.76 -15.46 -9.30
C VAL A 122 -24.18 -16.73 -9.92
#